data_b24e0c8488e805a9f318d54c382b84e0
#
_entry.id   b24e0c8488e805a9f318d54c382b84e0
#
_cell.length_a   1.000
_cell.length_b   1.000
_cell.length_c   1.000
_cell.angle_alpha   90.00
_cell.angle_beta   90.00
_cell.angle_gamma   90.00
#
_symmetry.space_group_name_H-M   'P 1'
#
loop_
_entity.id
_entity.type
_entity.pdbx_description
1 polymer ?
#
loop_
_entity_poly.entity_id
_entity_poly.type
_entity_poly.pdbx_seq_one_letter_code
_entity_poly.pdbx_strand_id
1 'polypeptide(L)'
;MDASGEGFETCVRRSKEVEEKGIKYMTMCVLGTDREVLKGCGFLVSGDRSGYDELEVHLKKAACEVEYESAITYVGSSVSASYAELMLSGAKTAVESSLSEAYGMLLAAGFTNEEVSKSVSGWNKDDLEGPLVEEMAVVLKKKDDESDEFVVDKVVDGERPMRETDVFLREASDRHVGVAMVSAAVSHTFVGSRVEERAKSGFVLDN
;
A
#
# COMPACT_ATOMS: atom_id res chain seq x y z
N MET A 1 5.27 21.80 7.05
CA MET A 1 4.93 20.37 7.08
C MET A 1 4.66 19.91 5.66
N ASP A 2 5.23 18.78 5.26
CA ASP A 2 5.05 18.15 3.95
C ASP A 2 4.12 16.93 4.09
N ALA A 3 2.98 17.00 3.44
CA ALA A 3 1.96 15.93 3.40
C ALA A 3 1.63 15.58 1.94
N SER A 4 2.60 15.73 1.05
CA SER A 4 2.40 15.58 -0.41
C SER A 4 2.23 14.13 -0.87
N GLY A 5 2.46 13.13 0.00
CA GLY A 5 2.47 11.72 -0.40
C GLY A 5 3.65 11.34 -1.30
N GLU A 6 4.68 12.16 -1.33
CA GLU A 6 5.90 11.88 -2.09
C GLU A 6 6.76 10.80 -1.40
N GLY A 7 7.42 9.98 -2.19
CA GLY A 7 8.22 8.87 -1.69
C GLY A 7 9.39 9.28 -0.82
N PHE A 8 9.89 8.32 -0.04
CA PHE A 8 10.93 8.49 0.98
C PHE A 8 12.17 9.26 0.49
N GLU A 9 12.74 8.93 -0.67
CA GLU A 9 13.93 9.60 -1.22
C GLU A 9 13.67 11.10 -1.50
N THR A 10 12.47 11.45 -1.96
CA THR A 10 12.07 12.84 -2.19
C THR A 10 11.98 13.60 -0.87
N CYS A 11 11.41 12.98 0.17
CA CYS A 11 11.33 13.57 1.50
C CYS A 11 12.73 13.79 2.10
N VAL A 12 13.65 12.85 1.94
CA VAL A 12 15.07 12.99 2.37
C VAL A 12 15.73 14.19 1.67
N ARG A 13 15.56 14.33 0.36
CA ARG A 13 16.12 15.46 -0.39
C ARG A 13 15.52 16.79 0.07
N ARG A 14 14.20 16.88 0.16
CA ARG A 14 13.50 18.10 0.61
C ARG A 14 13.89 18.50 2.02
N SER A 15 14.01 17.55 2.95
CA SER A 15 14.45 17.81 4.33
C SER A 15 15.78 18.56 4.35
N LYS A 16 16.79 18.07 3.62
CA LYS A 16 18.11 18.70 3.53
C LYS A 16 18.03 20.12 2.95
N GLU A 17 17.34 20.29 1.82
CA GLU A 17 17.22 21.59 1.12
C GLU A 17 16.53 22.66 1.98
N VAL A 18 15.60 22.25 2.83
CA VAL A 18 14.81 23.15 3.69
C VAL A 18 15.55 23.47 4.99
N GLU A 19 16.20 22.45 5.59
CA GLU A 19 17.01 22.62 6.80
C GLU A 19 18.22 23.53 6.59
N GLU A 20 18.89 23.45 5.42
CA GLU A 20 19.96 24.38 5.02
C GLU A 20 19.52 25.85 5.00
N LYS A 21 18.23 26.10 4.84
CA LYS A 21 17.64 27.44 4.90
C LYS A 21 17.16 27.84 6.30
N GLY A 22 17.42 27.01 7.31
CA GLY A 22 17.00 27.26 8.69
C GLY A 22 15.50 27.11 8.92
N ILE A 23 14.79 26.42 8.03
CA ILE A 23 13.35 26.19 8.13
C ILE A 23 13.10 24.84 8.79
N LYS A 24 12.22 24.79 9.78
CA LYS A 24 11.77 23.53 10.39
C LYS A 24 11.04 22.67 9.37
N TYR A 25 11.49 21.45 9.18
CA TYR A 25 10.85 20.51 8.27
C TYR A 25 10.19 19.37 9.03
N MET A 26 9.01 19.00 8.59
CA MET A 26 8.26 17.84 9.09
C MET A 26 7.60 17.12 7.93
N THR A 27 7.55 15.78 7.98
CA THR A 27 6.75 14.95 7.08
C THR A 27 5.54 14.40 7.82
N MET A 28 4.44 14.28 7.10
CA MET A 28 3.22 13.65 7.58
C MET A 28 2.73 12.66 6.53
N CYS A 29 2.60 11.40 6.95
CA CYS A 29 1.97 10.36 6.15
C CYS A 29 0.52 10.20 6.60
N VAL A 30 -0.38 10.19 5.63
CA VAL A 30 -1.81 10.01 5.83
C VAL A 30 -2.12 8.53 5.63
N LEU A 31 -2.56 7.86 6.69
CA LEU A 31 -2.91 6.45 6.67
C LEU A 31 -4.41 6.28 6.44
N GLY A 32 -4.77 5.64 5.36
CA GLY A 32 -6.16 5.37 5.01
C GLY A 32 -6.42 5.49 3.52
N THR A 33 -7.59 5.07 3.12
CA THR A 33 -8.11 5.20 1.75
C THR A 33 -8.78 6.57 1.57
N ASP A 34 -9.04 6.99 0.33
CA ASP A 34 -9.77 8.22 0.02
C ASP A 34 -11.12 8.34 0.73
N ARG A 35 -11.78 7.20 0.98
CA ARG A 35 -13.05 7.15 1.71
C ARG A 35 -12.88 7.36 3.21
N GLU A 36 -11.79 6.84 3.76
CA GLU A 36 -11.47 6.98 5.18
C GLU A 36 -11.04 8.40 5.51
N VAL A 37 -10.30 9.06 4.62
CA VAL A 37 -9.90 10.47 4.78
C VAL A 37 -11.09 11.40 5.03
N LEU A 38 -12.24 11.14 4.39
CA LEU A 38 -13.47 11.92 4.61
C LEU A 38 -14.09 11.73 6.01
N LYS A 39 -13.75 10.65 6.68
CA LYS A 39 -14.24 10.31 8.04
C LYS A 39 -13.20 10.57 9.13
N GLY A 40 -12.05 11.04 8.76
CA GLY A 40 -10.84 11.08 9.56
C GLY A 40 -9.93 9.89 9.26
N CYS A 41 -8.63 10.12 9.31
CA CYS A 41 -7.60 9.11 9.04
C CYS A 41 -6.51 9.14 10.10
N GLY A 42 -5.64 8.14 10.11
CA GLY A 42 -4.46 8.13 10.95
C GLY A 42 -3.32 8.96 10.37
N PHE A 43 -2.48 9.53 11.23
CA PHE A 43 -1.29 10.27 10.82
C PHE A 43 -0.04 9.74 11.48
N LEU A 44 1.00 9.52 10.67
CA LEU A 44 2.38 9.41 11.16
C LEU A 44 3.10 10.72 10.88
N VAL A 45 3.67 11.33 11.92
CA VAL A 45 4.36 12.63 11.80
C VAL A 45 5.79 12.48 12.27
N SER A 46 6.73 13.09 11.54
CA SER A 46 8.14 13.13 11.94
C SER A 46 8.79 14.47 11.57
N GLY A 47 10.00 14.71 12.10
CA GLY A 47 10.79 15.88 11.80
C GLY A 47 11.06 16.75 13.03
N ASP A 48 10.99 18.08 12.87
CA ASP A 48 11.25 19.00 13.98
C ASP A 48 10.20 18.84 15.10
N ARG A 49 10.69 18.45 16.28
CA ARG A 49 9.82 18.18 17.43
C ARG A 49 9.08 19.42 17.90
N SER A 50 9.75 20.57 17.91
CA SER A 50 9.12 21.82 18.35
C SER A 50 8.01 22.25 17.38
N GLY A 51 8.20 22.02 16.09
CA GLY A 51 7.15 22.24 15.08
C GLY A 51 5.97 21.30 15.25
N TYR A 52 6.21 20.04 15.62
CA TYR A 52 5.14 19.11 15.94
C TYR A 52 4.32 19.57 17.16
N ASP A 53 4.98 19.94 18.24
CA ASP A 53 4.33 20.39 19.48
C ASP A 53 3.41 21.61 19.24
N GLU A 54 3.80 22.51 18.33
CA GLU A 54 2.98 23.66 17.91
C GLU A 54 1.72 23.25 17.12
N LEU A 55 1.78 22.16 16.34
CA LEU A 55 0.70 21.72 15.46
C LEU A 55 -0.14 20.58 16.02
N GLU A 56 0.33 19.88 17.03
CA GLU A 56 -0.29 18.66 17.57
C GLU A 56 -1.79 18.81 17.85
N VAL A 57 -2.20 19.92 18.48
CA VAL A 57 -3.60 20.17 18.83
C VAL A 57 -4.50 20.25 17.57
N HIS A 58 -3.97 20.81 16.49
CA HIS A 58 -4.70 20.93 15.23
C HIS A 58 -4.76 19.58 14.50
N LEU A 59 -3.66 18.85 14.48
CA LEU A 59 -3.55 17.55 13.85
C LEU A 59 -4.42 16.51 14.54
N LYS A 60 -4.48 16.52 15.89
CA LYS A 60 -5.38 15.67 16.67
C LYS A 60 -6.84 15.86 16.31
N LYS A 61 -7.27 17.10 15.98
CA LYS A 61 -8.63 17.37 15.54
C LYS A 61 -8.96 16.87 14.13
N ALA A 62 -7.94 16.70 13.30
CA ALA A 62 -8.09 16.20 11.93
C ALA A 62 -7.98 14.66 11.84
N ALA A 63 -7.33 14.03 12.82
CA ALA A 63 -7.20 12.60 12.90
C ALA A 63 -8.52 11.92 13.27
N CYS A 64 -8.71 10.67 12.84
CA CYS A 64 -9.80 9.84 13.37
C CYS A 64 -9.56 9.51 14.86
N GLU A 65 -10.62 9.18 15.55
CA GLU A 65 -10.55 8.67 16.92
C GLU A 65 -10.66 7.15 16.93
N VAL A 66 -9.75 6.51 17.64
CA VAL A 66 -9.74 5.07 17.88
C VAL A 66 -9.68 4.88 19.39
N GLU A 67 -10.64 4.19 19.98
CA GLU A 67 -10.70 3.94 21.42
C GLU A 67 -10.56 5.22 22.27
N TYR A 68 -11.20 6.33 21.83
CA TYR A 68 -11.16 7.66 22.46
C TYR A 68 -9.84 8.42 22.35
N GLU A 69 -8.89 7.93 21.56
CA GLU A 69 -7.62 8.62 21.28
C GLU A 69 -7.52 9.02 19.81
N SER A 70 -6.94 10.19 19.54
CA SER A 70 -6.69 10.62 18.16
C SER A 70 -5.60 9.74 17.52
N ALA A 71 -5.88 9.19 16.36
CA ALA A 71 -4.98 8.32 15.61
C ALA A 71 -3.81 9.11 14.98
N ILE A 72 -2.98 9.74 15.81
CA ILE A 72 -1.79 10.45 15.39
C ILE A 72 -0.59 10.03 16.23
N THR A 73 0.53 9.76 15.58
CA THR A 73 1.77 9.38 16.27
C THR A 73 2.95 10.15 15.72
N TYR A 74 3.72 10.77 16.63
CA TYR A 74 5.03 11.29 16.30
C TYR A 74 6.06 10.16 16.34
N VAL A 75 6.62 9.80 15.18
CA VAL A 75 7.48 8.62 15.00
C VAL A 75 8.98 8.94 15.00
N GLY A 76 9.35 10.17 15.27
CA GLY A 76 10.76 10.55 15.45
C GLY A 76 11.21 11.74 14.62
N SER A 77 12.51 11.97 14.62
CA SER A 77 13.16 13.08 13.90
C SER A 77 13.29 12.81 12.39
N SER A 78 13.71 13.82 11.65
CA SER A 78 13.96 13.74 10.21
C SER A 78 12.73 13.26 9.43
N VAL A 79 12.86 12.33 8.53
CA VAL A 79 11.80 11.80 7.67
C VAL A 79 11.32 10.40 8.10
N SER A 80 11.35 10.12 9.39
CA SER A 80 10.99 8.81 9.94
C SER A 80 9.56 8.37 9.59
N ALA A 81 8.60 9.30 9.43
CA ALA A 81 7.25 8.97 8.99
C ALA A 81 7.24 8.40 7.58
N SER A 82 7.94 9.06 6.64
CA SER A 82 8.04 8.55 5.25
C SER A 82 8.79 7.21 5.18
N TYR A 83 9.74 6.97 6.08
CA TYR A 83 10.39 5.67 6.18
C TYR A 83 9.44 4.59 6.69
N ALA A 84 8.64 4.89 7.71
CA ALA A 84 7.62 3.97 8.21
C ALA A 84 6.56 3.65 7.14
N GLU A 85 6.14 4.65 6.37
CA GLU A 85 5.23 4.47 5.23
C GLU A 85 5.83 3.55 4.16
N LEU A 86 7.11 3.74 3.83
CA LEU A 86 7.84 2.85 2.92
C LEU A 86 7.82 1.39 3.41
N MET A 87 8.02 1.17 4.71
CA MET A 87 7.97 -0.18 5.29
C MET A 87 6.56 -0.77 5.23
N LEU A 88 5.54 0.01 5.52
CA LEU A 88 4.14 -0.41 5.42
C LEU A 88 3.74 -0.72 3.99
N SER A 89 4.17 0.08 3.01
CA SER A 89 3.94 -0.15 1.59
C SER A 89 4.54 -1.48 1.11
N GLY A 90 5.77 -1.79 1.51
CA GLY A 90 6.39 -3.08 1.22
C GLY A 90 5.61 -4.26 1.80
N ALA A 91 5.19 -4.17 3.06
CA ALA A 91 4.38 -5.21 3.70
C ALA A 91 3.03 -5.38 2.99
N LYS A 92 2.36 -4.27 2.66
CA LYS A 92 1.10 -4.28 1.90
C LYS A 92 1.24 -4.99 0.57
N THR A 93 2.29 -4.68 -0.19
CA THR A 93 2.59 -5.32 -1.49
C THR A 93 2.74 -6.85 -1.36
N ALA A 94 3.39 -7.34 -0.29
CA ALA A 94 3.51 -8.78 -0.05
C ALA A 94 2.16 -9.43 0.23
N VAL A 95 1.28 -8.79 1.02
CA VAL A 95 -0.07 -9.28 1.30
C VAL A 95 -0.93 -9.28 0.04
N GLU A 96 -0.91 -8.20 -0.75
CA GLU A 96 -1.63 -8.11 -2.03
C GLU A 96 -1.21 -9.20 -3.02
N SER A 97 0.10 -9.47 -3.12
CA SER A 97 0.62 -10.56 -3.96
C SER A 97 0.11 -11.93 -3.48
N SER A 98 0.16 -12.19 -2.17
CA SER A 98 -0.31 -13.45 -1.61
C SER A 98 -1.82 -13.66 -1.82
N LEU A 99 -2.63 -12.61 -1.68
CA LEU A 99 -4.06 -12.66 -1.97
C LEU A 99 -4.34 -12.93 -3.45
N SER A 100 -3.55 -12.32 -4.35
CA SER A 100 -3.66 -12.53 -5.80
C SER A 100 -3.30 -13.96 -6.19
N GLU A 101 -2.26 -14.54 -5.58
CA GLU A 101 -1.88 -15.94 -5.79
C GLU A 101 -2.98 -16.90 -5.31
N ALA A 102 -3.54 -16.65 -4.11
CA ALA A 102 -4.65 -17.43 -3.57
C ALA A 102 -5.88 -17.39 -4.49
N TYR A 103 -6.21 -16.21 -5.03
CA TYR A 103 -7.27 -16.04 -6.03
C TYR A 103 -7.01 -16.88 -7.27
N GLY A 104 -5.83 -16.77 -7.86
CA GLY A 104 -5.45 -17.55 -9.04
C GLY A 104 -5.52 -19.06 -8.80
N MET A 105 -5.08 -19.54 -7.62
CA MET A 105 -5.18 -20.95 -7.24
C MET A 105 -6.63 -21.43 -7.12
N LEU A 106 -7.51 -20.63 -6.53
CA LEU A 106 -8.93 -20.97 -6.39
C LEU A 106 -9.63 -21.03 -7.76
N LEU A 107 -9.35 -20.09 -8.66
CA LEU A 107 -9.86 -20.14 -10.04
C LEU A 107 -9.36 -21.39 -10.77
N ALA A 108 -8.08 -21.73 -10.66
CA ALA A 108 -7.51 -22.93 -11.24
C ALA A 108 -8.13 -24.23 -10.67
N ALA A 109 -8.59 -24.19 -9.41
CA ALA A 109 -9.35 -25.28 -8.79
C ALA A 109 -10.82 -25.33 -9.23
N GLY A 110 -11.28 -24.42 -10.08
CA GLY A 110 -12.63 -24.40 -10.66
C GLY A 110 -13.66 -23.57 -9.89
N PHE A 111 -13.23 -22.76 -8.92
CA PHE A 111 -14.13 -21.85 -8.21
C PHE A 111 -14.49 -20.65 -9.10
N THR A 112 -15.73 -20.20 -9.00
CA THR A 112 -16.20 -18.95 -9.62
C THR A 112 -15.82 -17.73 -8.79
N ASN A 113 -15.83 -16.53 -9.38
CA ASN A 113 -15.60 -15.28 -8.66
C ASN A 113 -16.53 -15.10 -7.46
N GLU A 114 -17.78 -15.51 -7.57
CA GLU A 114 -18.76 -15.45 -6.46
C GLU A 114 -18.40 -16.40 -5.31
N GLU A 115 -17.97 -17.61 -5.62
CA GLU A 115 -17.54 -18.60 -4.62
C GLU A 115 -16.25 -18.15 -3.92
N VAL A 116 -15.30 -17.60 -4.67
CA VAL A 116 -14.08 -17.02 -4.09
C VAL A 116 -14.43 -15.83 -3.19
N SER A 117 -15.27 -14.89 -3.65
CA SER A 117 -15.73 -13.77 -2.83
C SER A 117 -16.36 -14.21 -1.51
N LYS A 118 -17.18 -15.28 -1.56
CA LYS A 118 -17.79 -15.85 -0.36
C LYS A 118 -16.77 -16.45 0.59
N SER A 119 -15.77 -17.16 0.07
CA SER A 119 -14.67 -17.73 0.86
C SER A 119 -13.84 -16.63 1.53
N VAL A 120 -13.45 -15.61 0.76
CA VAL A 120 -12.69 -14.44 1.25
C VAL A 120 -13.50 -13.65 2.31
N SER A 121 -14.83 -13.51 2.10
CA SER A 121 -15.70 -12.90 3.11
C SER A 121 -15.78 -13.72 4.41
N GLY A 122 -15.54 -15.03 4.33
CA GLY A 122 -15.36 -15.90 5.49
C GLY A 122 -14.06 -15.62 6.22
N TRP A 123 -12.96 -15.50 5.49
CA TRP A 123 -11.63 -15.16 6.06
C TRP A 123 -11.62 -13.83 6.80
N ASN A 124 -12.40 -12.86 6.33
CA ASN A 124 -12.52 -11.53 6.95
C ASN A 124 -13.34 -11.51 8.25
N LYS A 125 -13.61 -12.65 8.86
CA LYS A 125 -14.35 -12.76 10.14
C LYS A 125 -13.50 -13.36 11.26
N ASP A 126 -12.29 -13.81 10.91
CA ASP A 126 -11.40 -14.53 11.80
C ASP A 126 -9.99 -13.89 11.74
N ASP A 127 -8.95 -14.69 11.89
CA ASP A 127 -7.54 -14.28 11.99
C ASP A 127 -7.02 -13.48 10.78
N LEU A 128 -7.71 -13.51 9.65
CA LEU A 128 -7.36 -12.76 8.44
C LEU A 128 -8.20 -11.49 8.25
N GLU A 129 -8.96 -11.08 9.28
CA GLU A 129 -9.75 -9.85 9.22
C GLU A 129 -8.86 -8.63 8.90
N GLY A 130 -9.25 -7.89 7.84
CA GLY A 130 -8.50 -6.70 7.47
C GLY A 130 -9.00 -6.03 6.18
N PRO A 131 -8.63 -4.75 5.98
CA PRO A 131 -9.12 -3.95 4.86
C PRO A 131 -8.87 -4.58 3.49
N LEU A 132 -7.69 -5.16 3.24
CA LEU A 132 -7.35 -5.79 1.95
C LEU A 132 -8.20 -7.01 1.66
N VAL A 133 -8.51 -7.82 2.68
CA VAL A 133 -9.37 -9.00 2.54
C VAL A 133 -10.83 -8.58 2.31
N GLU A 134 -11.28 -7.52 3.00
CA GLU A 134 -12.59 -6.93 2.78
C GLU A 134 -12.73 -6.38 1.36
N GLU A 135 -11.77 -5.58 0.90
CA GLU A 135 -11.73 -5.01 -0.45
C GLU A 135 -11.76 -6.11 -1.51
N MET A 136 -10.95 -7.16 -1.36
CA MET A 136 -10.95 -8.30 -2.26
C MET A 136 -12.32 -8.96 -2.34
N ALA A 137 -12.97 -9.22 -1.19
CA ALA A 137 -14.29 -9.82 -1.15
C ALA A 137 -15.35 -8.97 -1.86
N VAL A 138 -15.23 -7.64 -1.79
CA VAL A 138 -16.14 -6.70 -2.47
C VAL A 138 -15.89 -6.67 -3.97
N VAL A 139 -14.62 -6.55 -4.39
CA VAL A 139 -14.23 -6.45 -5.80
C VAL A 139 -14.60 -7.70 -6.59
N LEU A 140 -14.36 -8.88 -6.03
CA LEU A 140 -14.60 -10.16 -6.71
C LEU A 140 -16.09 -10.43 -7.02
N LYS A 141 -17.02 -9.82 -6.29
CA LYS A 141 -18.48 -9.95 -6.56
C LYS A 141 -19.05 -8.76 -7.32
N LYS A 142 -18.28 -7.69 -7.53
CA LYS A 142 -18.76 -6.50 -8.23
C LYS A 142 -18.92 -6.79 -9.70
N LYS A 143 -20.16 -6.70 -10.19
CA LYS A 143 -20.48 -6.73 -11.62
C LYS A 143 -20.26 -5.36 -12.24
N ASP A 144 -19.94 -5.36 -13.50
CA ASP A 144 -19.86 -4.15 -14.32
C ASP A 144 -21.26 -3.54 -14.50
N ASP A 145 -21.30 -2.22 -14.55
CA ASP A 145 -22.60 -1.51 -14.67
C ASP A 145 -23.18 -1.57 -16.09
N GLU A 146 -22.35 -1.93 -17.09
CA GLU A 146 -22.72 -1.99 -18.52
C GLU A 146 -22.84 -3.42 -19.07
N SER A 147 -22.45 -4.45 -18.30
CA SER A 147 -22.49 -5.85 -18.69
C SER A 147 -22.70 -6.78 -17.50
N ASP A 148 -23.00 -8.07 -17.78
CA ASP A 148 -23.11 -9.10 -16.73
C ASP A 148 -21.75 -9.65 -16.25
N GLU A 149 -20.63 -9.16 -16.79
CA GLU A 149 -19.29 -9.59 -16.44
C GLU A 149 -18.84 -9.02 -15.11
N PHE A 150 -17.90 -9.68 -14.44
CA PHE A 150 -17.30 -9.12 -13.22
C PHE A 150 -16.25 -8.06 -13.54
N VAL A 151 -16.19 -7.00 -12.73
CA VAL A 151 -15.20 -5.93 -12.91
C VAL A 151 -13.77 -6.48 -12.87
N VAL A 152 -13.51 -7.49 -12.05
CA VAL A 152 -12.17 -8.10 -11.93
C VAL A 152 -11.71 -8.73 -13.26
N ASP A 153 -12.62 -9.27 -14.07
CA ASP A 153 -12.30 -9.89 -15.35
C ASP A 153 -12.03 -8.85 -16.46
N LYS A 154 -12.42 -7.59 -16.23
CA LYS A 154 -12.24 -6.45 -17.15
C LYS A 154 -11.02 -5.58 -16.81
N VAL A 155 -10.30 -5.88 -15.72
CA VAL A 155 -9.11 -5.12 -15.35
C VAL A 155 -8.07 -5.25 -16.46
N VAL A 156 -7.64 -4.12 -17.00
CA VAL A 156 -6.63 -4.08 -18.06
C VAL A 156 -5.29 -4.56 -17.52
N ASP A 157 -4.71 -5.53 -18.20
CA ASP A 157 -3.34 -5.96 -17.97
C ASP A 157 -2.38 -4.88 -18.47
N GLY A 158 -1.68 -4.23 -17.57
CA GLY A 158 -0.87 -3.06 -17.89
C GLY A 158 0.34 -2.90 -16.99
N GLU A 159 1.26 -2.06 -17.44
CA GLU A 159 2.45 -1.71 -16.69
C GLU A 159 2.10 -0.89 -15.44
N ARG A 160 2.67 -1.26 -14.30
CA ARG A 160 2.60 -0.49 -13.06
C ARG A 160 4.00 -0.02 -12.66
N PRO A 161 4.24 1.30 -12.57
CA PRO A 161 5.51 1.79 -12.03
C PRO A 161 5.57 1.54 -10.52
N MET A 162 6.54 0.73 -10.07
CA MET A 162 6.72 0.35 -8.66
C MET A 162 7.97 1.00 -8.04
N ARG A 163 8.06 2.32 -8.07
CA ARG A 163 9.25 3.04 -7.58
C ARG A 163 9.51 2.86 -6.09
N GLU A 164 8.46 2.79 -5.27
CA GLU A 164 8.62 2.70 -3.80
C GLU A 164 9.10 1.32 -3.34
N THR A 165 8.65 0.26 -3.98
CA THR A 165 9.10 -1.10 -3.65
C THR A 165 10.55 -1.35 -4.02
N ASP A 166 11.07 -0.69 -5.07
CA ASP A 166 12.50 -0.72 -5.38
C ASP A 166 13.32 -0.03 -4.29
N VAL A 167 12.85 1.10 -3.78
CA VAL A 167 13.47 1.80 -2.65
C VAL A 167 13.45 0.91 -1.40
N PHE A 168 12.33 0.25 -1.12
CA PHE A 168 12.21 -0.70 -0.01
C PHE A 168 13.25 -1.82 -0.08
N LEU A 169 13.42 -2.46 -1.26
CA LEU A 169 14.39 -3.54 -1.43
C LEU A 169 15.83 -3.06 -1.28
N ARG A 170 16.17 -1.87 -1.77
CA ARG A 170 17.48 -1.24 -1.54
C ARG A 170 17.74 -0.99 -0.07
N GLU A 171 16.79 -0.37 0.63
CA GLU A 171 16.87 -0.10 2.07
C GLU A 171 17.06 -1.39 2.89
N ALA A 172 16.34 -2.45 2.55
CA ALA A 172 16.49 -3.75 3.19
C ALA A 172 17.88 -4.37 2.93
N SER A 173 18.36 -4.28 1.70
CA SER A 173 19.69 -4.78 1.31
C SER A 173 20.81 -4.02 2.03
N ASP A 174 20.76 -2.70 2.07
CA ASP A 174 21.75 -1.84 2.71
C ASP A 174 21.85 -2.10 4.23
N ARG A 175 20.74 -2.53 4.83
CA ARG A 175 20.68 -2.89 6.27
C ARG A 175 20.86 -4.38 6.54
N HIS A 176 21.12 -5.19 5.52
CA HIS A 176 21.26 -6.65 5.62
C HIS A 176 20.04 -7.33 6.25
N VAL A 177 18.82 -6.85 5.94
CA VAL A 177 17.55 -7.41 6.40
C VAL A 177 16.96 -8.30 5.32
N GLY A 178 16.67 -9.55 5.64
CA GLY A 178 16.00 -10.49 4.75
C GLY A 178 14.51 -10.16 4.60
N VAL A 179 14.04 -9.90 3.36
CA VAL A 179 12.65 -9.55 3.03
C VAL A 179 12.12 -10.43 1.91
N ALA A 180 12.23 -11.73 2.07
CA ALA A 180 11.95 -12.72 1.02
C ALA A 180 10.55 -12.57 0.40
N MET A 181 9.51 -12.39 1.21
CA MET A 181 8.13 -12.24 0.71
C MET A 181 7.95 -10.98 -0.15
N VAL A 182 8.48 -9.85 0.31
CA VAL A 182 8.43 -8.59 -0.45
C VAL A 182 9.24 -8.70 -1.73
N SER A 183 10.43 -9.33 -1.69
CA SER A 183 11.23 -9.59 -2.88
C SER A 183 10.49 -10.43 -3.92
N ALA A 184 9.79 -11.47 -3.48
CA ALA A 184 8.97 -12.31 -4.36
C ALA A 184 7.82 -11.51 -4.97
N ALA A 185 7.09 -10.74 -4.18
CA ALA A 185 6.00 -9.89 -4.63
C ALA A 185 6.45 -8.85 -5.66
N VAL A 186 7.58 -8.19 -5.42
CA VAL A 186 8.17 -7.24 -6.37
C VAL A 186 8.59 -7.93 -7.67
N SER A 187 9.22 -9.11 -7.57
CA SER A 187 9.59 -9.91 -8.74
C SER A 187 8.36 -10.31 -9.56
N HIS A 188 7.28 -10.71 -8.89
CA HIS A 188 6.00 -11.00 -9.54
C HIS A 188 5.45 -9.79 -10.30
N THR A 189 5.53 -8.60 -9.70
CA THR A 189 5.11 -7.36 -10.38
C THR A 189 5.98 -7.02 -11.59
N PHE A 190 7.30 -7.24 -11.52
CA PHE A 190 8.18 -7.06 -12.68
C PHE A 190 7.84 -8.02 -13.83
N VAL A 191 7.52 -9.27 -13.53
CA VAL A 191 7.01 -10.21 -14.54
C VAL A 191 5.65 -9.75 -15.05
N GLY A 192 4.76 -9.32 -14.15
CA GLY A 192 3.44 -8.79 -14.49
C GLY A 192 3.50 -7.60 -15.46
N SER A 193 4.44 -6.69 -15.28
CA SER A 193 4.58 -5.49 -16.14
C SER A 193 5.03 -5.80 -17.59
N ARG A 194 5.58 -6.99 -17.85
CA ARG A 194 6.06 -7.42 -19.18
C ARG A 194 4.95 -8.04 -20.02
N VAL A 195 3.89 -7.29 -20.27
CA VAL A 195 2.67 -7.77 -20.95
C VAL A 195 2.96 -8.42 -22.30
N GLU A 196 3.72 -7.75 -23.17
CA GLU A 196 4.05 -8.28 -24.51
C GLU A 196 4.87 -9.56 -24.46
N GLU A 197 5.86 -9.64 -23.57
CA GLU A 197 6.72 -10.84 -23.43
C GLU A 197 5.90 -12.02 -22.91
N ARG A 198 5.00 -11.79 -21.94
CA ARG A 198 4.12 -12.81 -21.40
C ARG A 198 3.14 -13.32 -22.47
N ALA A 199 2.52 -12.45 -23.24
CA ALA A 199 1.64 -12.82 -24.33
C ALA A 199 2.33 -13.68 -25.39
N LYS A 200 3.57 -13.30 -25.78
CA LYS A 200 4.38 -14.08 -26.74
C LYS A 200 4.78 -15.44 -26.18
N SER A 201 5.12 -15.51 -24.90
CA SER A 201 5.52 -16.76 -24.24
C SER A 201 4.34 -17.72 -24.08
N GLY A 202 3.16 -17.23 -23.75
CA GLY A 202 1.91 -18.02 -23.67
C GLY A 202 1.63 -18.72 -25.02
N PHE A 203 1.71 -18.00 -26.12
CA PHE A 203 1.49 -18.58 -27.46
C PHE A 203 2.46 -19.73 -27.78
N VAL A 204 3.70 -19.69 -27.30
CA VAL A 204 4.70 -20.75 -27.52
C VAL A 204 4.44 -21.98 -26.65
N LEU A 205 3.86 -21.80 -25.46
CA LEU A 205 3.60 -22.90 -24.52
C LEU A 205 2.28 -23.63 -24.79
N ASP A 206 1.32 -22.96 -25.45
CA ASP A 206 0.01 -23.51 -25.78
C ASP A 206 0.01 -24.31 -27.11
N ASN A 207 1.14 -24.35 -27.86
CA ASN A 207 1.36 -25.11 -29.07
C ASN A 207 2.43 -26.18 -28.88
#